data_ce10cc4d110b3b257b8774eef05e631b
#
_entry.id   ce10cc4d110b3b257b8774eef05e631b
#
_cell.length_a   1.000
_cell.length_b   1.000
_cell.length_c   1.000
_cell.angle_alpha   90.00
_cell.angle_beta   90.00
_cell.angle_gamma   90.00
#
_symmetry.space_group_name_H-M   'P 1'
#
loop_
_entity.id
_entity.type
_entity.pdbx_description
1 polymer ?
#
loop_
_entity_poly.entity_id
_entity_poly.type
_entity_poly.pdbx_seq_one_letter_code
_entity_poly.pdbx_strand_id
1 'polypeptide(L)'
;MQKFLAHTNRKPTNLVVNLSAPRKTKIRITALDPKKLGAMYMDREATVEGNKSFEIRLPQSPEKLLIKIIAKQGSVKVNSIKEAKLPRYLNCISGKKVSTFLKFAMEFSENAGILATGRYVSDNKKYVIDYLPEVVHESGKVLSTPARISNSTGRMEISKKAFSKMTIPMRMAILCHEFSHFYLNEVQSDEIEADLNSLAVYLAVGYPVIEEHKAFLDTFEGTPTETNKERYTYLKTFIDNFDDLKHKICKMTP
;
A
#
# COMPACT_ATOMS: atom_id res chain seq x y z
N MET A 1 -4.73 -12.73 23.03
CA MET A 1 -3.98 -11.72 22.25
C MET A 1 -2.52 -11.73 22.68
N GLN A 2 -1.62 -11.82 21.71
CA GLN A 2 -0.16 -11.74 21.94
C GLN A 2 0.36 -10.43 21.33
N LYS A 3 1.33 -9.79 21.99
CA LYS A 3 1.93 -8.52 21.56
C LYS A 3 3.44 -8.67 21.52
N PHE A 4 4.06 -8.19 20.45
CA PHE A 4 5.50 -8.20 20.23
C PHE A 4 5.97 -6.83 19.78
N LEU A 5 7.10 -6.38 20.29
CA LEU A 5 7.72 -5.13 19.88
C LEU A 5 8.99 -5.44 19.11
N ALA A 6 9.01 -5.11 17.82
CA ALA A 6 10.20 -5.23 16.98
C ALA A 6 10.88 -3.87 16.81
N HIS A 7 12.20 -3.84 16.90
CA HIS A 7 13.01 -2.64 16.65
C HIS A 7 13.42 -2.62 15.19
N THR A 8 12.78 -1.79 14.39
CA THR A 8 13.04 -1.64 12.95
C THR A 8 13.93 -0.45 12.64
N ASN A 9 14.17 0.43 13.62
CA ASN A 9 15.14 1.53 13.56
C ASN A 9 14.99 2.43 12.34
N ARG A 10 13.75 2.60 11.84
CA ARG A 10 13.41 3.36 10.62
C ARG A 10 14.11 2.87 9.35
N LYS A 11 14.59 1.62 9.33
CA LYS A 11 15.22 1.02 8.16
C LYS A 11 14.23 0.17 7.38
N PRO A 12 14.29 0.20 6.04
CA PRO A 12 13.51 -0.74 5.22
C PRO A 12 13.84 -2.18 5.63
N THR A 13 12.81 -2.94 5.98
CA THR A 13 12.97 -4.31 6.49
C THR A 13 11.80 -5.20 6.11
N ASN A 14 11.99 -6.51 6.19
CA ASN A 14 10.94 -7.51 6.11
C ASN A 14 10.95 -8.33 7.40
N LEU A 15 9.83 -8.42 8.10
CA LEU A 15 9.70 -9.27 9.28
C LEU A 15 8.92 -10.53 8.94
N VAL A 16 9.52 -11.68 9.14
CA VAL A 16 8.89 -12.98 8.94
C VAL A 16 8.37 -13.49 10.28
N VAL A 17 7.05 -13.56 10.41
CA VAL A 17 6.33 -14.03 11.59
C VAL A 17 5.93 -15.49 11.38
N ASN A 18 6.55 -16.42 12.10
CA ASN A 18 6.25 -17.84 12.02
C ASN A 18 5.27 -18.23 13.13
N LEU A 19 4.13 -18.78 12.73
CA LEU A 19 3.05 -19.19 13.60
C LEU A 19 2.80 -20.68 13.49
N SER A 20 2.24 -21.27 14.56
CA SER A 20 1.66 -22.62 14.50
C SER A 20 0.35 -22.69 15.25
N ALA A 21 -0.56 -23.53 14.74
CA ALA A 21 -1.82 -23.86 15.40
C ALA A 21 -2.12 -25.35 15.24
N PRO A 22 -2.56 -26.05 16.31
CA PRO A 22 -2.81 -27.49 16.26
C PRO A 22 -4.06 -27.84 15.44
N ARG A 23 -4.92 -26.87 15.19
CA ARG A 23 -6.15 -26.98 14.37
C ARG A 23 -6.42 -25.68 13.65
N LYS A 24 -7.25 -25.71 12.62
CA LYS A 24 -7.67 -24.56 11.84
C LYS A 24 -8.15 -23.42 12.73
N THR A 25 -7.38 -22.34 12.78
CA THR A 25 -7.57 -21.20 13.70
C THR A 25 -7.60 -19.92 12.91
N LYS A 26 -8.70 -19.16 13.03
CA LYS A 26 -8.78 -17.80 12.45
C LYS A 26 -8.03 -16.81 13.34
N ILE A 27 -7.16 -16.03 12.76
CA ILE A 27 -6.37 -15.01 13.44
C ILE A 27 -6.52 -13.65 12.77
N ARG A 28 -6.25 -12.58 13.52
CA ARG A 28 -5.95 -11.25 12.98
C ARG A 28 -4.55 -10.84 13.38
N ILE A 29 -3.76 -10.41 12.41
CA ILE A 29 -2.43 -9.84 12.62
C ILE A 29 -2.50 -8.37 12.30
N THR A 30 -2.06 -7.52 13.24
CA THR A 30 -1.89 -6.09 13.01
C THR A 30 -0.47 -5.68 13.33
N ALA A 31 0.08 -4.77 12.53
CA ALA A 31 1.40 -4.16 12.74
C ALA A 31 1.27 -2.64 12.63
N LEU A 32 1.68 -1.93 13.68
CA LEU A 32 1.47 -0.48 13.79
C LEU A 32 2.64 0.21 14.52
N ASP A 33 2.79 1.51 14.27
CA ASP A 33 3.66 2.35 15.08
C ASP A 33 2.98 2.65 16.42
N PRO A 34 3.55 2.22 17.56
CA PRO A 34 2.94 2.49 18.86
C PRO A 34 2.96 3.97 19.28
N LYS A 35 3.78 4.80 18.61
CA LYS A 35 3.93 6.22 18.90
C LYS A 35 3.10 7.11 17.97
N LYS A 36 2.60 6.58 16.85
CA LYS A 36 1.89 7.36 15.84
C LYS A 36 0.50 6.79 15.56
N LEU A 37 -0.54 7.48 16.01
CA LEU A 37 -1.91 7.09 15.77
C LEU A 37 -2.22 7.02 14.27
N GLY A 38 -2.89 5.93 13.84
CA GLY A 38 -3.26 5.73 12.43
C GLY A 38 -2.12 5.31 11.50
N ALA A 39 -0.89 5.13 12.03
CA ALA A 39 0.23 4.55 11.28
C ALA A 39 0.20 3.02 11.38
N MET A 40 -0.62 2.40 10.54
CA MET A 40 -0.81 0.96 10.47
C MET A 40 -0.15 0.39 9.20
N TYR A 41 0.75 -0.56 9.38
CA TYR A 41 1.54 -1.19 8.31
C TYR A 41 0.94 -2.50 7.82
N MET A 42 0.11 -3.14 8.64
CA MET A 42 -0.62 -4.36 8.30
C MET A 42 -1.87 -4.47 9.16
N ASP A 43 -2.98 -4.89 8.54
CA ASP A 43 -4.20 -5.35 9.22
C ASP A 43 -4.80 -6.49 8.40
N ARG A 44 -4.52 -7.72 8.81
CA ARG A 44 -4.84 -8.90 8.02
C ARG A 44 -5.52 -9.98 8.85
N GLU A 45 -6.60 -10.51 8.32
CA GLU A 45 -7.20 -11.76 8.78
C GLU A 45 -6.65 -12.95 7.99
N ALA A 46 -6.40 -14.04 8.67
CA ALA A 46 -5.88 -15.27 8.05
C ALA A 46 -6.30 -16.52 8.82
N THR A 47 -6.15 -17.64 8.17
CA THR A 47 -6.31 -18.96 8.81
C THR A 47 -4.97 -19.64 8.93
N VAL A 48 -4.66 -20.14 10.13
CA VAL A 48 -3.46 -20.92 10.45
C VAL A 48 -3.89 -22.34 10.82
N GLU A 49 -3.22 -23.30 10.22
CA GLU A 49 -3.27 -24.73 10.54
C GLU A 49 -1.89 -25.30 10.32
N GLY A 50 -1.35 -26.06 11.27
CA GLY A 50 0.06 -26.44 11.26
C GLY A 50 0.96 -25.21 11.38
N ASN A 51 2.06 -25.21 10.65
CA ASN A 51 3.02 -24.10 10.58
C ASN A 51 2.70 -23.16 9.41
N LYS A 52 2.72 -21.85 9.66
CA LYS A 52 2.49 -20.83 8.65
C LYS A 52 3.36 -19.60 8.91
N SER A 53 3.89 -19.02 7.83
CA SER A 53 4.70 -17.81 7.86
C SER A 53 3.92 -16.64 7.25
N PHE A 54 4.11 -15.46 7.82
CA PHE A 54 3.58 -14.18 7.34
C PHE A 54 4.71 -13.18 7.21
N GLU A 55 4.76 -12.49 6.09
CA GLU A 55 5.69 -11.39 5.87
C GLU A 55 5.04 -10.05 6.18
N ILE A 56 5.76 -9.20 6.91
CA ILE A 56 5.43 -7.80 7.13
C ILE A 56 6.50 -6.99 6.41
N ARG A 57 6.22 -6.60 5.18
CA ARG A 57 7.14 -5.83 4.33
C ARG A 57 7.01 -4.35 4.65
N LEU A 58 8.12 -3.74 5.01
CA LEU A 58 8.23 -2.36 5.48
C LEU A 58 9.25 -1.60 4.63
N PRO A 59 8.90 -1.11 3.43
CA PRO A 59 9.76 -0.23 2.63
C PRO A 59 10.10 1.06 3.38
N GLN A 60 9.18 1.53 4.21
CA GLN A 60 9.37 2.50 5.28
C GLN A 60 8.93 1.84 6.59
N SER A 61 9.66 2.07 7.65
CA SER A 61 9.35 1.49 8.95
C SER A 61 9.45 2.53 10.06
N PRO A 62 8.69 2.36 11.19
CA PRO A 62 8.85 3.19 12.36
C PRO A 62 10.18 2.87 13.06
N GLU A 63 10.49 3.54 14.16
CA GLU A 63 11.58 3.13 15.06
C GLU A 63 11.29 1.78 15.72
N LYS A 64 10.03 1.61 16.17
CA LYS A 64 9.53 0.39 16.82
C LYS A 64 8.19 0.02 16.18
N LEU A 65 8.01 -1.25 15.89
CA LEU A 65 6.78 -1.81 15.34
C LEU A 65 6.10 -2.69 16.40
N LEU A 66 4.85 -2.38 16.73
CA LEU A 66 4.02 -3.21 17.59
C LEU A 66 3.22 -4.20 16.73
N ILE A 67 3.53 -5.48 16.88
CA ILE A 67 2.82 -6.58 16.21
C ILE A 67 1.84 -7.18 17.23
N LYS A 68 0.56 -7.24 16.85
CA LYS A 68 -0.49 -7.89 17.65
C LYS A 68 -1.06 -9.07 16.89
N ILE A 69 -1.18 -10.22 17.56
CA ILE A 69 -1.74 -11.44 17.00
C ILE A 69 -2.90 -11.87 17.89
N ILE A 70 -4.08 -11.93 17.31
CA ILE A 70 -5.33 -12.26 17.99
C ILE A 70 -5.90 -13.52 17.36
N ALA A 71 -6.00 -14.61 18.12
CA ALA A 71 -6.79 -15.77 17.72
C ALA A 71 -8.26 -15.47 17.98
N LYS A 72 -9.10 -15.51 16.95
CA LYS A 72 -10.56 -15.34 17.07
C LYS A 72 -11.22 -16.57 17.68
N GLN A 73 -10.68 -17.76 17.39
CA GLN A 73 -11.11 -19.03 17.96
C GLN A 73 -9.89 -19.96 18.08
N GLY A 74 -9.78 -20.72 19.16
CA GLY A 74 -8.67 -21.62 19.40
C GLY A 74 -7.41 -20.92 19.91
N SER A 75 -6.26 -21.56 19.69
CA SER A 75 -4.95 -21.07 20.11
C SER A 75 -3.98 -21.01 18.95
N VAL A 76 -3.12 -20.02 18.95
CA VAL A 76 -2.00 -19.88 18.03
C VAL A 76 -0.74 -19.59 18.84
N LYS A 77 0.38 -20.22 18.46
CA LYS A 77 1.70 -19.99 19.03
C LYS A 77 2.54 -19.22 18.04
N VAL A 78 3.24 -18.19 18.52
CA VAL A 78 4.27 -17.50 17.77
C VAL A 78 5.59 -18.23 18.01
N ASN A 79 6.11 -18.87 16.96
CA ASN A 79 7.35 -19.65 17.04
C ASN A 79 8.58 -18.74 16.93
N SER A 80 8.53 -17.75 16.03
CA SER A 80 9.58 -16.74 15.89
C SER A 80 9.09 -15.51 15.12
N ILE A 81 9.77 -14.38 15.35
CA ILE A 81 9.73 -13.19 14.50
C ILE A 81 11.18 -12.89 14.12
N LYS A 82 11.49 -12.95 12.81
CA LYS A 82 12.85 -12.76 12.31
C LYS A 82 12.90 -11.69 11.26
N GLU A 83 13.97 -10.91 11.26
CA GLU A 83 14.27 -9.98 10.18
C GLU A 83 14.78 -10.75 8.96
N ALA A 84 14.32 -10.35 7.78
CA ALA A 84 14.73 -10.86 6.49
C ALA A 84 15.00 -9.69 5.54
N LYS A 85 15.71 -9.96 4.47
CA LYS A 85 15.95 -8.96 3.43
C LYS A 85 14.62 -8.56 2.78
N LEU A 86 14.35 -7.27 2.72
CA LEU A 86 13.22 -6.75 1.96
C LEU A 86 13.49 -6.89 0.45
N PRO A 87 12.62 -7.58 -0.31
CA PRO A 87 12.74 -7.60 -1.76
C PRO A 87 12.46 -6.20 -2.31
N ARG A 88 13.42 -5.59 -2.97
CA ARG A 88 13.33 -4.25 -3.58
C ARG A 88 14.02 -4.27 -4.94
N TYR A 89 13.42 -3.57 -5.90
CA TYR A 89 13.88 -3.49 -7.28
C TYR A 89 13.97 -2.02 -7.73
N LEU A 90 14.56 -1.16 -6.89
CA LEU A 90 14.60 0.28 -7.11
C LEU A 90 15.30 0.69 -8.41
N ASN A 91 16.22 -0.14 -8.90
CA ASN A 91 16.87 0.08 -10.21
C ASN A 91 15.89 0.03 -11.38
N CYS A 92 14.69 -0.58 -11.17
CA CYS A 92 13.65 -0.68 -12.18
C CYS A 92 12.78 0.60 -12.27
N ILE A 93 12.90 1.52 -11.31
CA ILE A 93 12.13 2.76 -11.22
C ILE A 93 13.04 3.99 -11.13
N SER A 94 14.11 4.03 -11.92
CA SER A 94 15.24 4.96 -11.81
C SER A 94 14.96 6.42 -12.23
N GLY A 95 13.71 6.79 -12.50
CA GLY A 95 13.37 8.16 -12.89
C GLY A 95 13.38 9.14 -11.70
N LYS A 96 14.03 10.32 -11.85
CA LYS A 96 14.01 11.39 -10.84
C LYS A 96 12.59 11.83 -10.45
N LYS A 97 11.62 11.76 -11.37
CA LYS A 97 10.20 12.03 -11.12
C LYS A 97 9.64 11.06 -10.09
N VAL A 98 9.79 9.75 -10.35
CA VAL A 98 9.26 8.67 -9.49
C VAL A 98 9.89 8.72 -8.10
N SER A 99 11.21 8.82 -8.00
CA SER A 99 11.91 8.84 -6.71
C SER A 99 11.51 10.03 -5.82
N THR A 100 11.35 11.20 -6.42
CA THR A 100 10.90 12.40 -5.68
C THR A 100 9.45 12.29 -5.24
N PHE A 101 8.57 11.75 -6.10
CA PHE A 101 7.20 11.48 -5.73
C PHE A 101 7.11 10.46 -4.59
N LEU A 102 7.84 9.34 -4.70
CA LEU A 102 7.83 8.30 -3.67
C LEU A 102 8.24 8.84 -2.29
N LYS A 103 9.28 9.69 -2.21
CA LYS A 103 9.67 10.32 -0.94
C LYS A 103 8.48 11.08 -0.33
N PHE A 104 7.82 11.93 -1.11
CA PHE A 104 6.67 12.72 -0.67
C PHE A 104 5.47 11.85 -0.30
N ALA A 105 5.12 10.87 -1.14
CA ALA A 105 3.99 9.95 -0.92
C ALA A 105 4.19 9.07 0.32
N MET A 106 5.40 8.57 0.55
CA MET A 106 5.74 7.77 1.74
C MET A 106 5.59 8.59 3.02
N GLU A 107 6.10 9.83 3.04
CA GLU A 107 5.95 10.74 4.18
C GLU A 107 4.48 11.09 4.43
N PHE A 108 3.73 11.43 3.38
CA PHE A 108 2.31 11.71 3.47
C PHE A 108 1.52 10.50 3.97
N SER A 109 1.72 9.31 3.38
CA SER A 109 0.98 8.10 3.74
C SER A 109 1.20 7.67 5.19
N GLU A 110 2.41 7.83 5.71
CA GLU A 110 2.74 7.53 7.11
C GLU A 110 2.02 8.46 8.09
N ASN A 111 1.86 9.73 7.70
CA ASN A 111 1.28 10.77 8.56
C ASN A 111 -0.23 10.97 8.34
N ALA A 112 -0.82 10.46 7.26
CA ALA A 112 -2.20 10.72 6.87
C ALA A 112 -3.24 10.42 7.98
N GLY A 113 -2.95 9.49 8.91
CA GLY A 113 -3.83 9.20 10.04
C GLY A 113 -3.98 10.35 11.05
N ILE A 114 -3.00 11.27 11.11
CA ILE A 114 -2.97 12.38 12.09
C ILE A 114 -2.96 13.77 11.43
N LEU A 115 -2.73 13.86 10.13
CA LEU A 115 -2.70 15.12 9.40
C LEU A 115 -4.07 15.82 9.46
N ALA A 116 -4.06 17.14 9.58
CA ALA A 116 -5.24 17.96 9.35
C ALA A 116 -5.65 17.94 7.87
N THR A 117 -6.89 18.30 7.58
CA THR A 117 -7.29 18.64 6.20
C THR A 117 -6.54 19.91 5.76
N GLY A 118 -6.15 19.95 4.49
CA GLY A 118 -5.37 21.07 3.94
C GLY A 118 -4.54 20.68 2.74
N ARG A 119 -3.71 21.61 2.29
CA ARG A 119 -2.82 21.39 1.15
C ARG A 119 -1.43 20.99 1.61
N TYR A 120 -0.92 19.91 1.04
CA TYR A 120 0.42 19.38 1.25
C TYR A 120 1.19 19.42 -0.07
N VAL A 121 2.43 19.92 -0.01
CA VAL A 121 3.24 20.16 -1.20
C VAL A 121 4.61 19.53 -0.99
N SER A 122 5.12 18.83 -1.99
CA SER A 122 6.47 18.28 -1.98
C SER A 122 7.55 19.37 -1.90
N ASP A 123 8.76 19.04 -1.40
CA ASP A 123 9.89 19.96 -1.26
C ASP A 123 10.19 20.73 -2.57
N ASN A 124 10.09 20.05 -3.72
CA ASN A 124 10.32 20.64 -5.03
C ASN A 124 9.09 21.33 -5.64
N LYS A 125 8.00 21.47 -4.88
CA LYS A 125 6.71 22.09 -5.25
C LYS A 125 6.01 21.44 -6.46
N LYS A 126 6.45 20.24 -6.89
CA LYS A 126 5.94 19.60 -8.08
C LYS A 126 4.68 18.78 -7.82
N TYR A 127 4.59 18.15 -6.66
CA TYR A 127 3.48 17.29 -6.27
C TYR A 127 2.65 17.98 -5.20
N VAL A 128 1.34 17.97 -5.40
CA VAL A 128 0.38 18.64 -4.52
C VAL A 128 -0.73 17.67 -4.16
N ILE A 129 -0.99 17.56 -2.87
CA ILE A 129 -2.12 16.82 -2.32
C ILE A 129 -3.04 17.80 -1.59
N ASP A 130 -4.29 17.88 -2.02
CA ASP A 130 -5.38 18.50 -1.27
C ASP A 130 -6.05 17.40 -0.43
N TYR A 131 -5.75 17.38 0.87
CA TYR A 131 -6.29 16.41 1.82
C TYR A 131 -7.61 16.93 2.39
N LEU A 132 -8.71 16.40 1.86
CA LEU A 132 -10.07 16.88 2.09
C LEU A 132 -10.81 15.98 3.09
N PRO A 133 -11.86 16.45 3.77
CA PRO A 133 -12.71 15.56 4.56
C PRO A 133 -13.21 14.37 3.74
N GLU A 134 -13.74 14.65 2.55
CA GLU A 134 -14.21 13.70 1.52
C GLU A 134 -13.92 14.30 0.13
N VAL A 135 -13.77 13.45 -0.88
CA VAL A 135 -13.67 13.91 -2.28
C VAL A 135 -15.09 14.15 -2.80
N VAL A 136 -15.33 15.33 -3.39
CA VAL A 136 -16.66 15.77 -3.81
C VAL A 136 -16.64 16.10 -5.29
N HIS A 137 -17.63 15.61 -6.04
CA HIS A 137 -17.86 16.01 -7.41
C HIS A 137 -18.32 17.48 -7.49
N GLU A 138 -18.14 18.13 -8.64
CA GLU A 138 -18.59 19.53 -8.86
C GLU A 138 -20.08 19.77 -8.57
N SER A 139 -20.90 18.72 -8.74
CA SER A 139 -22.33 18.74 -8.38
C SER A 139 -22.61 18.69 -6.87
N GLY A 140 -21.57 18.66 -6.02
CA GLY A 140 -21.71 18.50 -4.55
C GLY A 140 -21.88 17.06 -4.06
N LYS A 141 -21.93 16.06 -4.96
CA LYS A 141 -22.05 14.65 -4.59
C LYS A 141 -20.70 14.13 -4.06
N VAL A 142 -20.72 13.51 -2.88
CA VAL A 142 -19.55 12.79 -2.34
C VAL A 142 -19.24 11.59 -3.23
N LEU A 143 -17.98 11.47 -3.65
CA LEU A 143 -17.50 10.35 -4.44
C LEU A 143 -17.12 9.17 -3.54
N SER A 144 -17.33 7.96 -4.05
CA SER A 144 -16.89 6.73 -3.36
C SER A 144 -15.38 6.50 -3.48
N THR A 145 -14.72 7.12 -4.48
CA THR A 145 -13.27 6.99 -4.66
C THR A 145 -12.51 7.62 -3.50
N PRO A 146 -11.45 6.96 -2.98
CA PRO A 146 -10.62 7.49 -1.91
C PRO A 146 -9.73 8.65 -2.35
N ALA A 147 -9.42 8.74 -3.64
CA ALA A 147 -8.59 9.77 -4.24
C ALA A 147 -8.98 10.02 -5.69
N ARG A 148 -8.52 11.12 -6.26
CA ARG A 148 -8.50 11.40 -7.70
C ARG A 148 -7.37 12.37 -8.03
N ILE A 149 -6.88 12.33 -9.26
CA ILE A 149 -5.91 13.30 -9.79
C ILE A 149 -6.55 14.17 -10.87
N SER A 150 -6.16 15.43 -10.91
CA SER A 150 -6.55 16.34 -11.98
C SER A 150 -5.68 16.11 -13.22
N ASN A 151 -6.29 15.73 -14.34
CA ASN A 151 -5.61 15.51 -15.61
C ASN A 151 -5.01 16.79 -16.21
N SER A 152 -5.40 17.98 -15.74
CA SER A 152 -4.85 19.25 -16.22
C SER A 152 -3.68 19.76 -15.37
N THR A 153 -3.64 19.41 -14.07
CA THR A 153 -2.69 20.00 -13.12
C THR A 153 -1.80 19.00 -12.40
N GLY A 154 -2.14 17.71 -12.42
CA GLY A 154 -1.45 16.68 -11.64
C GLY A 154 -1.67 16.81 -10.13
N ARG A 155 -2.66 17.61 -9.69
CA ARG A 155 -3.04 17.76 -8.28
C ARG A 155 -3.91 16.59 -7.85
N MET A 156 -3.58 16.01 -6.70
CA MET A 156 -4.36 14.92 -6.11
C MET A 156 -5.32 15.46 -5.06
N GLU A 157 -6.56 15.02 -5.09
CA GLU A 157 -7.54 15.20 -4.00
C GLU A 157 -7.70 13.88 -3.28
N ILE A 158 -7.59 13.88 -1.95
CA ILE A 158 -7.58 12.66 -1.13
C ILE A 158 -8.58 12.78 0.00
N SER A 159 -9.42 11.75 0.18
CA SER A 159 -10.39 11.66 1.26
C SER A 159 -9.71 11.25 2.58
N LYS A 160 -9.72 12.14 3.56
CA LYS A 160 -9.27 11.84 4.93
C LYS A 160 -10.10 10.72 5.56
N LYS A 161 -11.41 10.73 5.34
CA LYS A 161 -12.33 9.70 5.84
C LYS A 161 -11.96 8.30 5.34
N ALA A 162 -11.55 8.17 4.07
CA ALA A 162 -11.09 6.90 3.51
C ALA A 162 -9.68 6.55 4.02
N PHE A 163 -8.71 7.47 3.87
CA PHE A 163 -7.32 7.22 4.24
C PHE A 163 -7.12 6.91 5.72
N SER A 164 -7.92 7.48 6.62
CA SER A 164 -7.83 7.17 8.06
C SER A 164 -8.09 5.70 8.40
N LYS A 165 -8.82 4.98 7.54
CA LYS A 165 -9.16 3.55 7.71
C LYS A 165 -8.16 2.62 7.05
N MET A 166 -7.29 3.13 6.17
CA MET A 166 -6.38 2.35 5.37
C MET A 166 -5.03 2.14 6.05
N THR A 167 -4.38 1.01 5.74
CA THR A 167 -2.98 0.81 6.09
C THR A 167 -2.07 1.70 5.23
N ILE A 168 -0.84 1.94 5.69
CA ILE A 168 0.15 2.72 4.93
C ILE A 168 0.40 2.10 3.54
N PRO A 169 0.56 0.77 3.39
CA PRO A 169 0.68 0.16 2.06
C PRO A 169 -0.54 0.42 1.16
N MET A 170 -1.77 0.36 1.68
CA MET A 170 -2.98 0.67 0.90
C MET A 170 -3.00 2.14 0.43
N ARG A 171 -2.65 3.08 1.32
CA ARG A 171 -2.51 4.50 0.96
C ARG A 171 -1.50 4.69 -0.16
N MET A 172 -0.35 3.98 -0.08
CA MET A 172 0.69 4.04 -1.10
C MET A 172 0.23 3.46 -2.44
N ALA A 173 -0.54 2.36 -2.44
CA ALA A 173 -1.10 1.80 -3.67
C ALA A 173 -1.98 2.84 -4.40
N ILE A 174 -2.87 3.50 -3.67
CA ILE A 174 -3.74 4.55 -4.21
C ILE A 174 -2.93 5.75 -4.72
N LEU A 175 -1.95 6.23 -3.93
CA LEU A 175 -1.09 7.35 -4.35
C LEU A 175 -0.29 7.04 -5.60
N CYS A 176 0.22 5.81 -5.73
CA CYS A 176 0.91 5.36 -6.94
C CYS A 176 -0.03 5.28 -8.14
N HIS A 177 -1.28 4.84 -7.95
CA HIS A 177 -2.30 4.79 -9.00
C HIS A 177 -2.62 6.20 -9.54
N GLU A 178 -2.94 7.14 -8.66
CA GLU A 178 -3.20 8.52 -9.06
C GLU A 178 -1.99 9.18 -9.72
N PHE A 179 -0.79 8.92 -9.19
CA PHE A 179 0.45 9.40 -9.80
C PHE A 179 0.64 8.87 -11.23
N SER A 180 0.28 7.61 -11.46
CA SER A 180 0.44 6.97 -12.77
C SER A 180 -0.40 7.64 -13.84
N HIS A 181 -1.64 8.00 -13.56
CA HIS A 181 -2.51 8.69 -14.50
C HIS A 181 -1.87 9.93 -15.13
N PHE A 182 -1.24 10.79 -14.34
CA PHE A 182 -0.72 12.06 -14.84
C PHE A 182 0.76 12.00 -15.25
N TYR A 183 1.55 11.16 -14.61
CA TYR A 183 3.01 11.21 -14.76
C TYR A 183 3.63 10.04 -15.50
N LEU A 184 2.92 8.91 -15.63
CA LEU A 184 3.46 7.68 -16.20
C LEU A 184 2.68 7.20 -17.43
N ASN A 185 1.34 7.34 -17.43
CA ASN A 185 0.50 6.86 -18.52
C ASN A 185 0.73 7.65 -19.82
N GLU A 186 0.67 6.96 -20.95
CA GLU A 186 0.59 7.57 -22.26
C GLU A 186 -0.79 8.21 -22.47
N VAL A 187 -1.85 7.48 -22.06
CA VAL A 187 -3.23 7.97 -22.06
C VAL A 187 -3.67 8.17 -20.61
N GLN A 188 -3.78 9.41 -20.17
CA GLN A 188 -4.07 9.75 -18.76
C GLN A 188 -5.35 9.12 -18.21
N SER A 189 -6.35 8.86 -19.03
CA SER A 189 -7.62 8.25 -18.63
C SER A 189 -7.60 6.73 -18.68
N ASP A 190 -6.50 6.08 -19.07
CA ASP A 190 -6.40 4.63 -19.12
C ASP A 190 -6.18 4.07 -17.72
N GLU A 191 -7.21 3.42 -17.20
CA GLU A 191 -7.24 2.81 -15.87
C GLU A 191 -6.35 1.56 -15.77
N ILE A 192 -6.28 0.76 -16.86
CA ILE A 192 -5.46 -0.47 -16.90
C ILE A 192 -3.99 -0.08 -16.91
N GLU A 193 -3.61 0.90 -17.71
CA GLU A 193 -2.26 1.42 -17.75
C GLU A 193 -1.85 2.02 -16.39
N ALA A 194 -2.74 2.78 -15.74
CA ALA A 194 -2.51 3.33 -14.40
C ALA A 194 -2.30 2.24 -13.35
N ASP A 195 -3.13 1.19 -13.38
CA ASP A 195 -3.02 0.04 -12.49
C ASP A 195 -1.67 -0.67 -12.66
N LEU A 196 -1.25 -0.96 -13.90
CA LEU A 196 -0.01 -1.67 -14.18
C LEU A 196 1.24 -0.82 -13.83
N ASN A 197 1.25 0.45 -14.19
CA ASN A 197 2.33 1.37 -13.87
C ASN A 197 2.46 1.57 -12.35
N SER A 198 1.34 1.75 -11.64
CA SER A 198 1.34 1.90 -10.19
C SER A 198 1.84 0.65 -9.49
N LEU A 199 1.39 -0.53 -9.93
CA LEU A 199 1.79 -1.81 -9.37
C LEU A 199 3.29 -2.06 -9.58
N ALA A 200 3.84 -1.73 -10.77
CA ALA A 200 5.26 -1.82 -11.03
C ALA A 200 6.08 -0.97 -10.04
N VAL A 201 5.68 0.28 -9.83
CA VAL A 201 6.33 1.19 -8.85
C VAL A 201 6.19 0.66 -7.43
N TYR A 202 4.99 0.26 -7.03
CA TYR A 202 4.65 -0.22 -5.69
C TYR A 202 5.46 -1.47 -5.30
N LEU A 203 5.51 -2.47 -6.20
CA LEU A 203 6.27 -3.70 -5.99
C LEU A 203 7.78 -3.47 -6.02
N ALA A 204 8.26 -2.59 -6.91
CA ALA A 204 9.68 -2.25 -6.97
C ALA A 204 10.20 -1.60 -5.68
N VAL A 205 9.37 -0.84 -4.98
CA VAL A 205 9.69 -0.29 -3.64
C VAL A 205 9.72 -1.39 -2.58
N GLY A 206 9.00 -2.49 -2.78
CA GLY A 206 8.97 -3.65 -1.89
C GLY A 206 7.71 -3.75 -1.03
N TYR A 207 6.63 -3.05 -1.37
CA TYR A 207 5.35 -3.20 -0.69
C TYR A 207 4.72 -4.58 -0.96
N PRO A 208 3.85 -5.08 -0.07
CA PRO A 208 3.24 -6.39 -0.22
C PRO A 208 2.08 -6.36 -1.21
N VAL A 209 2.04 -7.31 -2.14
CA VAL A 209 0.95 -7.50 -3.12
C VAL A 209 -0.44 -7.55 -2.46
N ILE A 210 -0.56 -8.21 -1.32
CA ILE A 210 -1.85 -8.42 -0.66
C ILE A 210 -2.53 -7.12 -0.23
N GLU A 211 -1.78 -6.10 0.12
CA GLU A 211 -2.31 -4.80 0.54
C GLU A 211 -2.78 -3.97 -0.67
N GLU A 212 -2.14 -4.15 -1.82
CA GLU A 212 -2.56 -3.55 -3.07
C GLU A 212 -3.89 -4.16 -3.54
N HIS A 213 -4.00 -5.50 -3.57
CA HIS A 213 -5.27 -6.18 -3.86
C HIS A 213 -6.40 -5.72 -2.93
N LYS A 214 -6.10 -5.55 -1.64
CA LYS A 214 -7.08 -5.07 -0.68
C LYS A 214 -7.50 -3.63 -0.98
N ALA A 215 -6.57 -2.74 -1.32
CA ALA A 215 -6.88 -1.37 -1.70
C ALA A 215 -7.78 -1.34 -2.94
N PHE A 216 -7.48 -2.16 -3.95
CA PHE A 216 -8.30 -2.31 -5.13
C PHE A 216 -9.72 -2.79 -4.79
N LEU A 217 -9.84 -3.90 -4.04
CA LEU A 217 -11.14 -4.45 -3.67
C LEU A 217 -11.96 -3.48 -2.81
N ASP A 218 -11.36 -2.84 -1.80
CA ASP A 218 -12.05 -1.88 -0.93
C ASP A 218 -12.56 -0.65 -1.72
N THR A 219 -11.89 -0.29 -2.82
CA THR A 219 -12.30 0.82 -3.71
C THR A 219 -13.48 0.41 -4.59
N PHE A 220 -13.54 -0.84 -5.04
CA PHE A 220 -14.56 -1.34 -5.97
C PHE A 220 -15.63 -2.23 -5.32
N GLU A 221 -15.57 -2.42 -4.00
CA GLU A 221 -16.52 -3.22 -3.22
C GLU A 221 -17.92 -2.58 -3.26
N GLY A 222 -18.72 -2.95 -4.20
CA GLY A 222 -20.10 -2.47 -4.38
C GLY A 222 -20.49 -2.26 -5.84
N THR A 223 -19.55 -2.24 -6.77
CA THR A 223 -19.83 -2.15 -8.20
C THR A 223 -18.92 -3.07 -9.03
N PRO A 224 -19.14 -4.40 -9.02
CA PRO A 224 -18.43 -5.31 -9.92
C PRO A 224 -18.90 -5.07 -11.35
N THR A 225 -18.29 -4.13 -12.06
CA THR A 225 -18.48 -3.91 -13.50
C THR A 225 -17.60 -4.87 -14.30
N GLU A 226 -17.93 -5.14 -15.56
CA GLU A 226 -17.05 -5.95 -16.44
C GLU A 226 -15.66 -5.29 -16.56
N THR A 227 -15.59 -3.98 -16.64
CA THR A 227 -14.33 -3.21 -16.65
C THR A 227 -13.49 -3.50 -15.39
N ASN A 228 -14.09 -3.55 -14.21
CA ASN A 228 -13.35 -3.85 -12.97
C ASN A 228 -12.86 -5.30 -12.92
N LYS A 229 -13.61 -6.25 -13.51
CA LYS A 229 -13.17 -7.64 -13.65
C LYS A 229 -11.98 -7.75 -14.61
N GLU A 230 -12.02 -7.03 -15.70
CA GLU A 230 -10.93 -6.96 -16.68
C GLU A 230 -9.67 -6.38 -16.03
N ARG A 231 -9.75 -5.23 -15.36
CA ARG A 231 -8.65 -4.62 -14.59
C ARG A 231 -8.03 -5.62 -13.60
N TYR A 232 -8.88 -6.30 -12.82
CA TYR A 232 -8.40 -7.32 -11.88
C TYR A 232 -7.66 -8.46 -12.56
N THR A 233 -8.10 -8.89 -13.74
CA THR A 233 -7.43 -9.95 -14.52
C THR A 233 -6.04 -9.52 -14.98
N TYR A 234 -5.90 -8.27 -15.47
CA TYR A 234 -4.59 -7.71 -15.84
C TYR A 234 -3.66 -7.60 -14.64
N LEU A 235 -4.14 -7.06 -13.52
CA LEU A 235 -3.36 -6.98 -12.27
C LEU A 235 -2.86 -8.36 -11.83
N LYS A 236 -3.76 -9.34 -11.80
CA LYS A 236 -3.40 -10.72 -11.40
C LYS A 236 -2.34 -11.30 -12.34
N THR A 237 -2.52 -11.17 -13.65
CA THR A 237 -1.55 -11.66 -14.65
C THR A 237 -0.20 -10.98 -14.47
N PHE A 238 -0.16 -9.68 -14.22
CA PHE A 238 1.06 -8.94 -13.97
C PHE A 238 1.77 -9.45 -12.71
N ILE A 239 1.05 -9.65 -11.62
CA ILE A 239 1.59 -10.14 -10.34
C ILE A 239 2.17 -11.54 -10.50
N ASP A 240 1.42 -12.46 -11.14
CA ASP A 240 1.83 -13.85 -11.36
C ASP A 240 3.14 -13.93 -12.20
N ASN A 241 3.36 -12.94 -13.08
CA ASN A 241 4.54 -12.87 -13.93
C ASN A 241 5.59 -11.84 -13.46
N PHE A 242 5.38 -11.15 -12.34
CA PHE A 242 6.26 -10.05 -11.91
C PHE A 242 7.72 -10.47 -11.75
N ASP A 243 7.96 -11.68 -11.22
CA ASP A 243 9.31 -12.18 -11.01
C ASP A 243 10.08 -12.39 -12.34
N ASP A 244 9.40 -12.70 -13.44
CA ASP A 244 9.97 -12.80 -14.78
C ASP A 244 10.05 -11.43 -15.47
N LEU A 245 9.04 -10.58 -15.26
CA LEU A 245 8.96 -9.25 -15.86
C LEU A 245 9.94 -8.25 -15.23
N LYS A 246 10.25 -8.36 -13.94
CA LYS A 246 11.18 -7.45 -13.24
C LYS A 246 12.52 -7.32 -13.96
N HIS A 247 13.06 -8.41 -14.53
CA HIS A 247 14.31 -8.38 -15.27
C HIS A 247 14.19 -7.67 -16.64
N LYS A 248 12.99 -7.68 -17.24
CA LYS A 248 12.70 -6.95 -18.48
C LYS A 248 12.48 -5.47 -18.18
N ILE A 249 11.69 -5.16 -17.17
CA ILE A 249 11.39 -3.78 -16.72
C ILE A 249 12.70 -3.07 -16.33
N CYS A 250 13.59 -3.74 -15.58
CA CYS A 250 14.88 -3.19 -15.18
C CYS A 250 15.85 -2.92 -16.36
N LYS A 251 15.63 -3.56 -17.51
CA LYS A 251 16.44 -3.33 -18.72
C LYS A 251 15.88 -2.25 -19.64
N MET A 252 14.61 -1.90 -19.48
CA MET A 252 13.91 -0.92 -20.33
C MET A 252 13.98 0.52 -19.80
N THR A 253 14.46 0.70 -18.58
CA THR A 253 14.69 2.04 -18.00
C THR A 253 16.11 2.50 -18.40
N PRO A 254 16.25 3.52 -19.27
CA PRO A 254 17.54 4.09 -19.65
C PRO A 254 18.23 4.81 -18.49
#